data_b4b25b934739dd15573cf84b5447b844
#
_entry.id   b4b25b934739dd15573cf84b5447b844
#
_cell.length_a   1.000
_cell.length_b   1.000
_cell.length_c   1.000
_cell.angle_alpha   90.00
_cell.angle_beta   90.00
_cell.angle_gamma   90.00
#
_symmetry.space_group_name_H-M   'P 1'
#
loop_
_entity.id
_entity.type
_entity.pdbx_description
1 polymer ?
#
loop_
_entity_poly.entity_id
_entity_poly.type
_entity_poly.pdbx_seq_one_letter_code
_entity_poly.pdbx_strand_id
1 'polypeptide(L)'
;MVDKSQETTHFGFQTVAKEQKADMVAHVFHSVASKYDVMNDLMSFGIHRLWKRFTVDCSGVRRGQTVLDLAGGTGDLTAKFSRLVGETGKVVLADINESMLKMGREKLRNIGVIGNVEYVQANAEALPFPDNTFDCITISFGLRNVTDKDKALRSMYRVLKPGGRLLVLEFSKPIIEPLSKAYDAYSFHVLPRIGSLVANDADSYRYLAESIRMHPDQDTLKAMMQDAGFESVDYYNLTAGVVALHRGYKF
;
A
#
# COMPACT_ATOMS: atom_id res chain seq x y z
N MET A 1 -26.55 -14.91 17.49
CA MET A 1 -25.28 -14.16 17.58
C MET A 1 -24.22 -15.09 17.03
N VAL A 2 -23.66 -14.81 15.86
CA VAL A 2 -22.51 -15.58 15.34
C VAL A 2 -21.32 -15.19 16.23
N ASP A 3 -20.67 -16.18 16.81
CA ASP A 3 -19.51 -16.00 17.68
C ASP A 3 -18.36 -15.36 16.86
N LYS A 4 -18.10 -14.06 17.08
CA LYS A 4 -17.04 -13.31 16.40
C LYS A 4 -15.63 -13.83 16.72
N SER A 5 -15.48 -14.73 17.69
CA SER A 5 -14.18 -15.29 18.09
C SER A 5 -13.61 -16.33 17.11
N GLN A 6 -14.33 -16.67 16.02
CA GLN A 6 -13.92 -17.67 15.03
C GLN A 6 -13.52 -17.11 13.66
N GLU A 7 -13.62 -15.80 13.43
CA GLU A 7 -13.18 -15.25 12.14
C GLU A 7 -11.65 -15.17 12.07
N THR A 8 -11.07 -15.97 11.18
CA THR A 8 -9.62 -16.03 10.99
C THR A 8 -9.18 -15.31 9.71
N THR A 9 -7.91 -14.94 9.67
CA THR A 9 -7.23 -14.34 8.52
C THR A 9 -5.77 -14.81 8.48
N HIS A 10 -5.02 -14.36 7.47
CA HIS A 10 -3.62 -14.70 7.32
C HIS A 10 -2.69 -13.58 7.82
N PHE A 11 -1.68 -13.96 8.59
CA PHE A 11 -0.52 -13.15 8.90
C PHE A 11 0.72 -13.87 8.36
N GLY A 12 1.19 -13.51 7.15
CA GLY A 12 2.07 -14.36 6.39
C GLY A 12 1.40 -15.72 6.13
N PHE A 13 2.11 -16.81 6.41
CA PHE A 13 1.57 -18.17 6.29
C PHE A 13 0.81 -18.66 7.52
N GLN A 14 0.77 -17.86 8.60
CA GLN A 14 0.07 -18.21 9.82
C GLN A 14 -1.41 -17.83 9.73
N THR A 15 -2.29 -18.70 10.24
CA THR A 15 -3.70 -18.37 10.45
C THR A 15 -3.86 -17.74 11.83
N VAL A 16 -4.40 -16.54 11.88
CA VAL A 16 -4.59 -15.75 13.12
C VAL A 16 -6.03 -15.24 13.22
N ALA A 17 -6.48 -14.85 14.42
CA ALA A 17 -7.75 -14.17 14.57
C ALA A 17 -7.72 -12.80 13.87
N LYS A 18 -8.83 -12.42 13.22
CA LYS A 18 -8.91 -11.14 12.48
C LYS A 18 -8.56 -9.92 13.34
N GLU A 19 -9.00 -9.94 14.60
CA GLU A 19 -8.75 -8.85 15.55
C GLU A 19 -7.26 -8.67 15.88
N GLN A 20 -6.48 -9.75 15.86
CA GLN A 20 -5.05 -9.72 16.21
C GLN A 20 -4.16 -9.27 15.04
N LYS A 21 -4.61 -9.43 13.80
CA LYS A 21 -3.76 -9.14 12.63
C LYS A 21 -3.30 -7.69 12.57
N ALA A 22 -4.17 -6.75 12.85
CA ALA A 22 -3.82 -5.32 12.78
C ALA A 22 -2.70 -4.97 13.76
N ASP A 23 -2.74 -5.49 14.99
CA ASP A 23 -1.72 -5.27 16.01
C ASP A 23 -0.39 -5.95 15.65
N MET A 24 -0.45 -7.17 15.12
CA MET A 24 0.75 -7.88 14.64
C MET A 24 1.42 -7.14 13.48
N VAL A 25 0.65 -6.66 12.52
CA VAL A 25 1.14 -5.83 11.41
C VAL A 25 1.73 -4.53 11.93
N ALA A 26 1.06 -3.85 12.88
CA ALA A 26 1.56 -2.62 13.49
C ALA A 26 2.90 -2.86 14.19
N HIS A 27 3.08 -3.99 14.87
CA HIS A 27 4.35 -4.36 15.50
C HIS A 27 5.49 -4.52 14.48
N VAL A 28 5.25 -5.22 13.36
CA VAL A 28 6.22 -5.37 12.26
C VAL A 28 6.64 -3.99 11.74
N PHE A 29 5.68 -3.11 11.43
CA PHE A 29 6.01 -1.78 10.89
C PHE A 29 6.66 -0.86 11.92
N HIS A 30 6.36 -1.02 13.20
CA HIS A 30 7.04 -0.29 14.27
C HIS A 30 8.52 -0.68 14.38
N SER A 31 8.83 -1.99 14.31
CA SER A 31 10.22 -2.48 14.41
C SER A 31 11.09 -2.05 13.23
N VAL A 32 10.53 -1.99 12.02
CA VAL A 32 11.28 -1.62 10.81
C VAL A 32 11.17 -0.15 10.44
N ALA A 33 10.37 0.66 11.16
CA ALA A 33 10.04 2.04 10.77
C ALA A 33 11.28 2.89 10.49
N SER A 34 12.28 2.84 11.36
CA SER A 34 13.53 3.61 11.19
C SER A 34 14.39 3.16 10.01
N LYS A 35 14.17 1.96 9.48
CA LYS A 35 14.91 1.36 8.36
C LYS A 35 14.02 1.04 7.16
N TYR A 36 12.78 1.56 7.18
CA TYR A 36 11.75 1.24 6.19
C TYR A 36 12.20 1.52 4.74
N ASP A 37 12.84 2.66 4.51
CA ASP A 37 13.34 3.01 3.17
C ASP A 37 14.46 2.06 2.74
N VAL A 38 15.36 1.67 3.65
CA VAL A 38 16.42 0.67 3.40
C VAL A 38 15.80 -0.70 3.10
N MET A 39 14.78 -1.10 3.83
CA MET A 39 14.06 -2.34 3.59
C MET A 39 13.43 -2.35 2.19
N ASN A 40 12.76 -1.28 1.78
CA ASN A 40 12.19 -1.16 0.45
C ASN A 40 13.28 -1.20 -0.65
N ASP A 41 14.42 -0.56 -0.42
CA ASP A 41 15.57 -0.63 -1.33
C ASP A 41 16.09 -2.06 -1.47
N LEU A 42 16.26 -2.79 -0.39
CA LEU A 42 16.69 -4.18 -0.39
C LEU A 42 15.69 -5.09 -1.11
N MET A 43 14.39 -4.97 -0.80
CA MET A 43 13.35 -5.79 -1.42
C MET A 43 13.20 -5.57 -2.93
N SER A 44 13.53 -4.38 -3.40
CA SER A 44 13.29 -3.96 -4.79
C SER A 44 14.56 -3.61 -5.56
N PHE A 45 15.75 -3.74 -4.97
CA PHE A 45 17.00 -3.21 -5.53
C PHE A 45 16.90 -1.73 -5.94
N GLY A 46 16.13 -0.93 -5.16
CA GLY A 46 15.87 0.49 -5.42
C GLY A 46 14.88 0.78 -6.54
N ILE A 47 14.40 -0.24 -7.27
CA ILE A 47 13.46 -0.08 -8.40
C ILE A 47 12.08 0.45 -7.93
N HIS A 48 11.71 0.29 -6.66
CA HIS A 48 10.45 0.80 -6.13
C HIS A 48 10.22 2.29 -6.42
N ARG A 49 11.30 3.08 -6.56
CA ARG A 49 11.22 4.51 -6.89
C ARG A 49 10.70 4.74 -8.30
N LEU A 50 11.04 3.86 -9.25
CA LEU A 50 10.53 3.90 -10.62
C LEU A 50 9.07 3.46 -10.66
N TRP A 51 8.69 2.40 -9.91
CA TRP A 51 7.30 1.98 -9.80
C TRP A 51 6.41 3.07 -9.20
N LYS A 52 6.87 3.71 -8.11
CA LYS A 52 6.18 4.86 -7.50
C LYS A 52 6.06 6.05 -8.46
N ARG A 53 7.08 6.32 -9.28
CA ARG A 53 7.01 7.36 -10.31
C ARG A 53 5.96 7.01 -11.37
N PHE A 54 5.99 5.80 -11.88
CA PHE A 54 5.00 5.31 -12.85
C PHE A 54 3.56 5.40 -12.29
N THR A 55 3.36 5.07 -11.02
CA THR A 55 2.05 5.22 -10.35
C THR A 55 1.57 6.66 -10.38
N VAL A 56 2.45 7.61 -10.08
CA VAL A 56 2.13 9.04 -10.12
C VAL A 56 1.80 9.49 -11.55
N ASP A 57 2.56 9.04 -12.53
CA ASP A 57 2.32 9.37 -13.95
C ASP A 57 0.97 8.80 -14.43
N CYS A 58 0.61 7.57 -14.01
CA CYS A 58 -0.70 6.95 -14.30
C CYS A 58 -1.87 7.57 -13.52
N SER A 59 -1.60 8.31 -12.45
CA SER A 59 -2.65 8.92 -11.62
C SER A 59 -3.43 10.00 -12.37
N GLY A 60 -2.81 10.69 -13.30
CA GLY A 60 -3.41 11.84 -14.01
C GLY A 60 -3.88 12.95 -13.06
N VAL A 61 -3.33 13.03 -11.85
CA VAL A 61 -3.64 14.08 -10.86
C VAL A 61 -3.25 15.44 -11.39
N ARG A 62 -4.10 16.44 -11.14
CA ARG A 62 -3.95 17.82 -11.61
C ARG A 62 -4.00 18.80 -10.44
N ARG A 63 -3.59 20.04 -10.71
CA ARG A 63 -3.68 21.15 -9.73
C ARG A 63 -5.11 21.31 -9.22
N GLY A 64 -5.24 21.60 -7.93
CA GLY A 64 -6.51 21.81 -7.26
C GLY A 64 -7.26 20.54 -6.82
N GLN A 65 -6.77 19.36 -7.19
CA GLN A 65 -7.41 18.09 -6.80
C GLN A 65 -7.07 17.68 -5.37
N THR A 66 -7.94 16.83 -4.81
CA THR A 66 -7.77 16.22 -3.48
C THR A 66 -7.39 14.75 -3.65
N VAL A 67 -6.23 14.36 -3.10
CA VAL A 67 -5.67 13.01 -3.22
C VAL A 67 -5.58 12.36 -1.84
N LEU A 68 -5.95 11.08 -1.75
CA LEU A 68 -5.69 10.23 -0.59
C LEU A 68 -4.51 9.30 -0.90
N ASP A 69 -3.43 9.42 -0.14
CA ASP A 69 -2.32 8.47 -0.11
C ASP A 69 -2.52 7.55 1.10
N LEU A 70 -3.18 6.41 0.87
CA LEU A 70 -3.59 5.46 1.89
C LEU A 70 -2.47 4.44 2.14
N ALA A 71 -2.22 4.11 3.41
CA ALA A 71 -1.02 3.41 3.86
C ALA A 71 0.26 4.11 3.33
N GLY A 72 0.24 5.44 3.38
CA GLY A 72 1.26 6.29 2.77
C GLY A 72 2.62 6.25 3.48
N GLY A 73 2.67 5.70 4.68
CA GLY A 73 3.90 5.44 5.43
C GLY A 73 4.75 6.70 5.59
N THR A 74 5.98 6.66 5.06
CA THR A 74 6.94 7.77 5.11
C THR A 74 6.66 8.90 4.11
N GLY A 75 5.58 8.82 3.30
CA GLY A 75 5.08 9.91 2.47
C GLY A 75 5.78 10.10 1.12
N ASP A 76 6.39 9.06 0.56
CA ASP A 76 7.08 9.17 -0.74
C ASP A 76 6.15 9.59 -1.89
N LEU A 77 4.95 9.02 -1.98
CA LEU A 77 3.94 9.41 -2.96
C LEU A 77 3.30 10.75 -2.58
N THR A 78 3.00 10.95 -1.31
CA THR A 78 2.49 12.22 -0.78
C THR A 78 3.35 13.40 -1.21
N ALA A 79 4.69 13.29 -1.11
CA ALA A 79 5.62 14.34 -1.55
C ALA A 79 5.48 14.68 -3.05
N LYS A 80 5.23 13.68 -3.87
CA LYS A 80 5.05 13.85 -5.32
C LYS A 80 3.68 14.46 -5.62
N PHE A 81 2.62 13.95 -5.00
CA PHE A 81 1.26 14.46 -5.17
C PHE A 81 1.10 15.89 -4.66
N SER A 82 1.72 16.24 -3.53
CA SER A 82 1.72 17.60 -2.98
C SER A 82 2.18 18.64 -4.02
N ARG A 83 3.23 18.30 -4.78
CA ARG A 83 3.73 19.18 -5.86
C ARG A 83 2.76 19.25 -7.04
N LEU A 84 2.12 18.14 -7.39
CA LEU A 84 1.19 18.07 -8.53
C LEU A 84 -0.11 18.82 -8.27
N VAL A 85 -0.70 18.65 -7.09
CA VAL A 85 -1.95 19.33 -6.74
C VAL A 85 -1.76 20.82 -6.49
N GLY A 86 -0.53 21.25 -6.14
CA GLY A 86 -0.18 22.65 -5.90
C GLY A 86 -0.87 23.24 -4.66
N GLU A 87 -0.79 24.55 -4.51
CA GLU A 87 -1.28 25.25 -3.32
C GLU A 87 -2.81 25.19 -3.16
N THR A 88 -3.56 25.06 -4.24
CA THR A 88 -5.02 24.99 -4.25
C THR A 88 -5.58 23.58 -4.10
N GLY A 89 -4.72 22.57 -4.19
CA GLY A 89 -5.07 21.17 -3.99
C GLY A 89 -4.67 20.69 -2.60
N LYS A 90 -4.98 19.42 -2.33
CA LYS A 90 -4.75 18.81 -1.02
C LYS A 90 -4.33 17.36 -1.16
N VAL A 91 -3.41 16.92 -0.31
CA VAL A 91 -3.08 15.52 -0.14
C VAL A 91 -3.36 15.10 1.30
N VAL A 92 -4.08 14.02 1.48
CA VAL A 92 -4.25 13.38 2.78
C VAL A 92 -3.33 12.17 2.82
N LEU A 93 -2.31 12.20 3.67
CA LEU A 93 -1.51 11.04 4.02
C LEU A 93 -2.23 10.30 5.15
N ALA A 94 -2.74 9.12 4.85
CA ALA A 94 -3.43 8.29 5.82
C ALA A 94 -2.67 6.97 6.04
N ASP A 95 -2.50 6.60 7.30
CA ASP A 95 -1.93 5.31 7.68
C ASP A 95 -2.58 4.81 8.98
N ILE A 96 -2.65 3.51 9.16
CA ILE A 96 -3.15 2.92 10.41
C ILE A 96 -2.11 3.04 11.54
N ASN A 97 -0.83 3.11 11.19
CA ASN A 97 0.30 3.16 12.11
C ASN A 97 0.72 4.60 12.39
N GLU A 98 0.51 5.05 13.64
CA GLU A 98 0.86 6.39 14.08
C GLU A 98 2.38 6.69 13.97
N SER A 99 3.22 5.69 14.23
CA SER A 99 4.69 5.86 14.12
C SER A 99 5.09 6.17 12.68
N MET A 100 4.47 5.51 11.70
CA MET A 100 4.70 5.78 10.28
C MET A 100 4.22 7.18 9.89
N LEU A 101 3.07 7.62 10.37
CA LEU A 101 2.56 8.99 10.15
C LEU A 101 3.50 10.05 10.73
N LYS A 102 4.04 9.80 11.94
CA LYS A 102 4.99 10.71 12.58
C LYS A 102 6.27 10.85 11.74
N MET A 103 6.83 9.73 11.30
CA MET A 103 8.02 9.73 10.44
C MET A 103 7.74 10.39 9.10
N GLY A 104 6.59 10.12 8.48
CA GLY A 104 6.16 10.75 7.24
C GLY A 104 6.05 12.26 7.39
N ARG A 105 5.45 12.74 8.48
CA ARG A 105 5.35 14.17 8.78
C ARG A 105 6.72 14.83 8.92
N GLU A 106 7.63 14.22 9.68
CA GLU A 106 8.99 14.72 9.86
C GLU A 106 9.76 14.75 8.53
N LYS A 107 9.71 13.67 7.75
CA LYS A 107 10.36 13.59 6.44
C LYS A 107 9.82 14.64 5.46
N LEU A 108 8.51 14.80 5.36
CA LEU A 108 7.88 15.77 4.47
C LEU A 108 8.24 17.21 4.87
N ARG A 109 8.24 17.53 6.16
CA ARG A 109 8.69 18.83 6.66
C ARG A 109 10.14 19.12 6.31
N ASN A 110 11.03 18.14 6.49
CA ASN A 110 12.47 18.28 6.20
C ASN A 110 12.76 18.56 4.72
N ILE A 111 11.89 18.12 3.81
CA ILE A 111 12.00 18.40 2.37
C ILE A 111 11.13 19.58 1.91
N GLY A 112 10.59 20.37 2.87
CA GLY A 112 9.79 21.57 2.60
C GLY A 112 8.37 21.31 2.10
N VAL A 113 7.84 20.10 2.25
CA VAL A 113 6.45 19.77 1.91
C VAL A 113 5.57 20.07 3.13
N ILE A 114 5.00 21.28 3.13
CA ILE A 114 4.12 21.81 4.17
C ILE A 114 2.94 22.55 3.52
N GLY A 115 1.85 22.68 4.21
CA GLY A 115 0.74 23.56 3.80
C GLY A 115 -0.41 22.85 3.10
N ASN A 116 -0.17 21.95 2.16
CA ASN A 116 -1.22 21.23 1.43
C ASN A 116 -1.31 19.73 1.75
N VAL A 117 -0.69 19.29 2.86
CA VAL A 117 -0.73 17.90 3.33
C VAL A 117 -1.40 17.80 4.70
N GLU A 118 -2.41 16.95 4.79
CA GLU A 118 -3.01 16.51 6.06
C GLU A 118 -2.54 15.11 6.43
N TYR A 119 -2.53 14.82 7.73
CA TYR A 119 -2.11 13.52 8.28
C TYR A 119 -3.24 12.95 9.10
N VAL A 120 -3.73 11.77 8.72
CA VAL A 120 -4.89 11.13 9.34
C VAL A 120 -4.57 9.70 9.71
N GLN A 121 -4.73 9.33 10.97
CA GLN A 121 -4.70 7.93 11.35
C GLN A 121 -6.02 7.28 10.93
N ALA A 122 -5.94 6.28 10.03
CA ALA A 122 -7.14 5.66 9.47
C ALA A 122 -6.94 4.17 9.16
N ASN A 123 -7.98 3.40 9.42
CA ASN A 123 -8.11 2.03 8.94
C ASN A 123 -8.71 2.05 7.52
N ALA A 124 -8.05 1.41 6.56
CA ALA A 124 -8.53 1.29 5.19
C ALA A 124 -9.92 0.67 5.07
N GLU A 125 -10.27 -0.23 6.00
CA GLU A 125 -11.57 -0.92 6.03
C GLU A 125 -12.74 -0.02 6.48
N ALA A 126 -12.43 1.13 7.11
CA ALA A 126 -13.43 2.08 7.61
C ALA A 126 -12.86 3.50 7.54
N LEU A 127 -12.70 4.04 6.34
CA LEU A 127 -12.13 5.37 6.13
C LEU A 127 -13.01 6.46 6.76
N PRO A 128 -12.45 7.35 7.62
CA PRO A 128 -13.21 8.36 8.36
C PRO A 128 -13.43 9.64 7.51
N PHE A 129 -13.77 9.46 6.25
CA PHE A 129 -14.03 10.56 5.33
C PHE A 129 -15.45 10.48 4.78
N PRO A 130 -16.06 11.63 4.43
CA PRO A 130 -17.35 11.65 3.74
C PRO A 130 -17.28 10.93 2.37
N ASP A 131 -18.44 10.55 1.86
CA ASP A 131 -18.55 10.00 0.52
C ASP A 131 -18.07 11.02 -0.51
N ASN A 132 -17.53 10.56 -1.63
CA ASN A 132 -17.18 11.41 -2.76
C ASN A 132 -16.23 12.58 -2.40
N THR A 133 -15.19 12.29 -1.61
CA THR A 133 -14.24 13.31 -1.12
C THR A 133 -13.02 13.44 -2.03
N PHE A 134 -12.48 12.33 -2.55
CA PHE A 134 -11.19 12.31 -3.22
C PHE A 134 -11.31 12.18 -4.74
N ASP A 135 -10.49 12.92 -5.48
CA ASP A 135 -10.37 12.81 -6.93
C ASP A 135 -9.48 11.62 -7.34
N CYS A 136 -8.53 11.25 -6.47
CA CYS A 136 -7.65 10.11 -6.65
C CYS A 136 -7.32 9.48 -5.30
N ILE A 137 -7.28 8.16 -5.26
CA ILE A 137 -6.79 7.38 -4.12
C ILE A 137 -5.63 6.53 -4.59
N THR A 138 -4.55 6.50 -3.81
CA THR A 138 -3.43 5.56 -4.01
C THR A 138 -3.23 4.72 -2.76
N ILE A 139 -2.92 3.44 -2.96
CA ILE A 139 -2.40 2.56 -1.92
C ILE A 139 -1.21 1.81 -2.50
N SER A 140 -0.02 2.01 -1.91
CA SER A 140 1.23 1.44 -2.41
C SER A 140 1.89 0.57 -1.37
N PHE A 141 2.03 -0.71 -1.68
CA PHE A 141 2.64 -1.73 -0.82
C PHE A 141 1.98 -1.88 0.56
N GLY A 142 0.69 -1.51 0.65
CA GLY A 142 -0.11 -1.52 1.86
C GLY A 142 -1.26 -2.52 1.85
N LEU A 143 -1.87 -2.79 0.68
CA LEU A 143 -3.11 -3.57 0.58
C LEU A 143 -2.93 -5.03 1.05
N ARG A 144 -1.75 -5.63 0.84
CA ARG A 144 -1.46 -7.00 1.30
C ARG A 144 -1.59 -7.15 2.82
N ASN A 145 -1.36 -6.09 3.57
CA ASN A 145 -1.42 -6.08 5.04
C ASN A 145 -2.83 -5.88 5.60
N VAL A 146 -3.77 -5.43 4.78
CA VAL A 146 -5.16 -5.22 5.17
C VAL A 146 -5.83 -6.56 5.48
N THR A 147 -6.62 -6.60 6.55
CA THR A 147 -7.28 -7.83 7.03
C THR A 147 -8.42 -8.23 6.09
N ASP A 148 -9.32 -7.31 5.81
CA ASP A 148 -10.46 -7.48 4.90
C ASP A 148 -10.29 -6.54 3.69
N LYS A 149 -9.71 -7.10 2.61
CA LYS A 149 -9.41 -6.32 1.39
C LYS A 149 -10.67 -5.87 0.67
N ASP A 150 -11.72 -6.70 0.67
CA ASP A 150 -13.00 -6.36 0.02
C ASP A 150 -13.68 -5.18 0.73
N LYS A 151 -13.65 -5.20 2.05
CA LYS A 151 -14.16 -4.10 2.87
C LYS A 151 -13.36 -2.82 2.64
N ALA A 152 -12.03 -2.92 2.53
CA ALA A 152 -11.18 -1.77 2.23
C ALA A 152 -11.43 -1.21 0.83
N LEU A 153 -11.57 -2.06 -0.19
CA LEU A 153 -11.88 -1.64 -1.56
C LEU A 153 -13.24 -0.92 -1.61
N ARG A 154 -14.28 -1.47 -0.95
CA ARG A 154 -15.58 -0.79 -0.84
C ARG A 154 -15.49 0.54 -0.09
N SER A 155 -14.68 0.61 0.97
CA SER A 155 -14.46 1.86 1.71
C SER A 155 -13.75 2.90 0.84
N MET A 156 -12.76 2.51 0.05
CA MET A 156 -12.10 3.38 -0.93
C MET A 156 -13.08 3.84 -2.03
N TYR A 157 -13.90 2.93 -2.57
CA TYR A 157 -14.91 3.27 -3.56
C TYR A 157 -15.90 4.32 -3.03
N ARG A 158 -16.37 4.17 -1.79
CA ARG A 158 -17.30 5.11 -1.14
C ARG A 158 -16.74 6.53 -1.09
N VAL A 159 -15.50 6.70 -0.66
CA VAL A 159 -14.90 8.03 -0.49
C VAL A 159 -14.34 8.63 -1.77
N LEU A 160 -14.27 7.87 -2.85
CA LEU A 160 -13.85 8.33 -4.18
C LEU A 160 -14.99 9.07 -4.86
N LYS A 161 -14.72 10.21 -5.50
CA LYS A 161 -15.69 10.96 -6.30
C LYS A 161 -16.07 10.20 -7.58
N PRO A 162 -17.27 10.40 -8.14
CA PRO A 162 -17.54 10.06 -9.54
C PRO A 162 -16.50 10.72 -10.46
N GLY A 163 -16.01 9.99 -11.45
CA GLY A 163 -14.87 10.40 -12.30
C GLY A 163 -13.50 10.24 -11.64
N GLY A 164 -13.45 9.89 -10.37
CA GLY A 164 -12.20 9.62 -9.65
C GLY A 164 -11.62 8.24 -9.94
N ARG A 165 -10.40 8.02 -9.47
CA ARG A 165 -9.68 6.75 -9.72
C ARG A 165 -8.94 6.24 -8.50
N LEU A 166 -8.91 4.91 -8.37
CA LEU A 166 -8.08 4.19 -7.42
C LEU A 166 -6.86 3.60 -8.15
N LEU A 167 -5.68 3.77 -7.56
CA LEU A 167 -4.44 3.10 -7.99
C LEU A 167 -3.93 2.23 -6.85
N VAL A 168 -3.72 0.94 -7.14
CA VAL A 168 -3.15 -0.03 -6.21
C VAL A 168 -1.82 -0.50 -6.77
N LEU A 169 -0.72 -0.07 -6.17
CA LEU A 169 0.63 -0.55 -6.47
C LEU A 169 1.01 -1.61 -5.45
N GLU A 170 1.16 -2.87 -5.87
CA GLU A 170 1.47 -3.95 -4.94
C GLU A 170 2.34 -5.03 -5.59
N PHE A 171 3.09 -5.74 -4.75
CA PHE A 171 3.76 -6.96 -5.18
C PHE A 171 2.73 -7.96 -5.70
N SER A 172 3.15 -8.74 -6.71
CA SER A 172 2.26 -9.68 -7.36
C SER A 172 3.03 -10.93 -7.82
N LYS A 173 2.41 -11.74 -8.68
CA LYS A 173 3.03 -12.96 -9.17
C LYS A 173 3.82 -12.69 -10.46
N PRO A 174 5.14 -12.95 -10.49
CA PRO A 174 5.92 -12.85 -11.72
C PRO A 174 5.33 -13.71 -12.84
N ILE A 175 5.25 -13.13 -14.05
CA ILE A 175 4.69 -13.80 -15.23
C ILE A 175 5.70 -14.70 -15.95
N ILE A 176 6.98 -14.62 -15.57
CA ILE A 176 8.06 -15.40 -16.16
C ILE A 176 8.53 -16.42 -15.12
N GLU A 177 8.34 -17.71 -15.38
CA GLU A 177 8.61 -18.80 -14.43
C GLU A 177 10.05 -18.83 -13.88
N PRO A 178 11.13 -18.69 -14.69
CA PRO A 178 12.49 -18.61 -14.15
C PRO A 178 12.70 -17.44 -13.20
N LEU A 179 12.09 -16.27 -13.48
CA LEU A 179 12.15 -15.10 -12.62
C LEU A 179 11.40 -15.34 -11.31
N SER A 180 10.25 -16.03 -11.37
CA SER A 180 9.47 -16.39 -10.17
C SER A 180 10.32 -17.25 -9.23
N LYS A 181 10.98 -18.30 -9.73
CA LYS A 181 11.84 -19.17 -8.93
C LYS A 181 13.04 -18.41 -8.33
N ALA A 182 13.67 -17.54 -9.11
CA ALA A 182 14.79 -16.73 -8.64
C ALA A 182 14.34 -15.71 -7.56
N TYR A 183 13.19 -15.07 -7.78
CA TYR A 183 12.63 -14.11 -6.82
C TYR A 183 12.19 -14.81 -5.52
N ASP A 184 11.67 -16.04 -5.59
CA ASP A 184 11.35 -16.85 -4.42
C ASP A 184 12.59 -17.20 -3.62
N ALA A 185 13.63 -17.71 -4.29
CA ALA A 185 14.89 -18.03 -3.64
C ALA A 185 15.50 -16.81 -2.93
N TYR A 186 15.46 -15.63 -3.60
CA TYR A 186 15.88 -14.38 -3.00
C TYR A 186 15.03 -14.01 -1.77
N SER A 187 13.71 -14.03 -1.92
CA SER A 187 12.77 -13.58 -0.88
C SER A 187 12.79 -14.44 0.38
N PHE A 188 12.95 -15.76 0.24
CA PHE A 188 12.90 -16.68 1.38
C PHE A 188 14.26 -17.04 1.97
N HIS A 189 15.34 -16.95 1.18
CA HIS A 189 16.66 -17.34 1.65
C HIS A 189 17.63 -16.18 1.86
N VAL A 190 17.53 -15.10 1.06
CA VAL A 190 18.46 -13.98 1.11
C VAL A 190 17.93 -12.85 1.99
N LEU A 191 16.69 -12.40 1.75
CA LEU A 191 16.11 -11.27 2.48
C LEU A 191 16.08 -11.45 4.01
N PRO A 192 15.68 -12.59 4.59
CA PRO A 192 15.69 -12.75 6.05
C PRO A 192 17.10 -12.67 6.66
N ARG A 193 18.11 -13.18 5.93
CA ARG A 193 19.52 -13.08 6.36
C ARG A 193 20.02 -11.64 6.34
N ILE A 194 19.68 -10.89 5.29
CA ILE A 194 19.99 -9.45 5.23
C ILE A 194 19.24 -8.70 6.32
N GLY A 195 17.97 -9.02 6.56
CA GLY A 195 17.16 -8.45 7.63
C GLY A 195 17.78 -8.65 9.02
N SER A 196 18.27 -9.86 9.29
CA SER A 196 19.02 -10.15 10.52
C SER A 196 20.28 -9.29 10.66
N LEU A 197 21.06 -9.12 9.59
CA LEU A 197 22.31 -8.37 9.62
C LEU A 197 22.11 -6.85 9.69
N VAL A 198 21.12 -6.30 8.96
CA VAL A 198 20.92 -4.87 8.82
C VAL A 198 20.00 -4.29 9.90
N ALA A 199 18.96 -5.04 10.26
CA ALA A 199 17.90 -4.58 11.15
C ALA A 199 17.82 -5.34 12.47
N ASN A 200 18.55 -6.46 12.61
CA ASN A 200 18.40 -7.43 13.70
C ASN A 200 16.95 -7.94 13.85
N ASP A 201 16.23 -8.07 12.72
CA ASP A 201 14.79 -8.38 12.66
C ASP A 201 14.48 -9.30 11.47
N ALA A 202 14.88 -10.57 11.58
CA ALA A 202 14.63 -11.58 10.54
C ALA A 202 13.14 -11.90 10.37
N ASP A 203 12.36 -11.79 11.44
CA ASP A 203 10.94 -12.18 11.43
C ASP A 203 10.07 -11.17 10.66
N SER A 204 10.33 -9.88 10.79
CA SER A 204 9.65 -8.85 9.99
C SER A 204 9.94 -9.01 8.50
N TYR A 205 11.18 -9.34 8.12
CA TYR A 205 11.53 -9.59 6.71
C TYR A 205 10.92 -10.89 6.18
N ARG A 206 10.81 -11.93 7.02
CA ARG A 206 10.07 -13.15 6.67
C ARG A 206 8.60 -12.88 6.45
N TYR A 207 7.96 -12.17 7.36
CA TYR A 207 6.55 -11.74 7.20
C TYR A 207 6.32 -11.01 5.88
N LEU A 208 7.23 -10.11 5.49
CA LEU A 208 7.12 -9.39 4.22
C LEU A 208 7.10 -10.35 3.02
N ALA A 209 8.02 -11.32 2.96
CA ALA A 209 8.05 -12.31 1.89
C ALA A 209 6.77 -13.16 1.87
N GLU A 210 6.32 -13.63 3.03
CA GLU A 210 5.11 -14.43 3.16
C GLU A 210 3.85 -13.63 2.80
N SER A 211 3.73 -12.37 3.25
CA SER A 211 2.59 -11.51 2.94
C SER A 211 2.44 -11.22 1.44
N ILE A 212 3.57 -11.14 0.72
CA ILE A 212 3.58 -11.03 -0.74
C ILE A 212 2.98 -12.28 -1.38
N ARG A 213 3.34 -13.48 -0.88
CA ARG A 213 2.81 -14.75 -1.42
C ARG A 213 1.33 -14.95 -1.16
N MET A 214 0.83 -14.42 -0.04
CA MET A 214 -0.58 -14.49 0.34
C MET A 214 -1.44 -13.41 -0.33
N HIS A 215 -0.81 -12.44 -1.01
CA HIS A 215 -1.54 -11.41 -1.74
C HIS A 215 -2.20 -12.00 -3.01
N PRO A 216 -3.42 -11.56 -3.37
CA PRO A 216 -4.05 -11.94 -4.63
C PRO A 216 -3.16 -11.65 -5.85
N ASP A 217 -3.25 -12.51 -6.87
CA ASP A 217 -2.62 -12.22 -8.15
C ASP A 217 -3.34 -11.09 -8.91
N GLN A 218 -2.79 -10.71 -10.06
CA GLN A 218 -3.26 -9.58 -10.83
C GLN A 218 -4.75 -9.70 -11.21
N ASP A 219 -5.15 -10.85 -11.75
CA ASP A 219 -6.53 -11.05 -12.21
C ASP A 219 -7.51 -11.14 -11.03
N THR A 220 -7.10 -11.79 -9.95
CA THR A 220 -7.89 -11.86 -8.72
C THR A 220 -8.13 -10.48 -8.13
N LEU A 221 -7.07 -9.64 -8.01
CA LEU A 221 -7.23 -8.29 -7.49
C LEU A 221 -8.08 -7.42 -8.43
N LYS A 222 -7.93 -7.57 -9.75
CA LYS A 222 -8.80 -6.91 -10.74
C LYS A 222 -10.27 -7.26 -10.49
N ALA A 223 -10.58 -8.54 -10.32
CA ALA A 223 -11.96 -9.00 -10.03
C ALA A 223 -12.46 -8.41 -8.70
N MET A 224 -11.67 -8.45 -7.63
CA MET A 224 -12.04 -7.86 -6.34
C MET A 224 -12.34 -6.36 -6.44
N MET A 225 -11.58 -5.61 -7.25
CA MET A 225 -11.87 -4.19 -7.50
C MET A 225 -13.19 -4.01 -8.25
N GLN A 226 -13.49 -4.85 -9.24
CA GLN A 226 -14.77 -4.83 -9.97
C GLN A 226 -15.94 -5.15 -9.03
N ASP A 227 -15.81 -6.16 -8.18
CA ASP A 227 -16.82 -6.53 -7.18
C ASP A 227 -17.06 -5.42 -6.13
N ALA A 228 -16.06 -4.59 -5.88
CA ALA A 228 -16.18 -3.41 -5.02
C ALA A 228 -16.87 -2.21 -5.71
N GLY A 229 -17.17 -2.31 -7.01
CA GLY A 229 -17.88 -1.31 -7.82
C GLY A 229 -17.00 -0.48 -8.76
N PHE A 230 -15.68 -0.72 -8.80
CA PHE A 230 -14.82 -0.02 -9.75
C PHE A 230 -15.04 -0.52 -11.18
N GLU A 231 -15.04 0.42 -12.11
CA GLU A 231 -15.20 0.16 -13.54
C GLU A 231 -13.90 0.43 -14.30
N SER A 232 -13.82 -0.06 -15.55
CA SER A 232 -12.61 0.08 -16.40
C SER A 232 -11.33 -0.32 -15.67
N VAL A 233 -11.40 -1.44 -14.93
CA VAL A 233 -10.26 -1.92 -14.14
C VAL A 233 -9.24 -2.59 -15.04
N ASP A 234 -8.02 -2.02 -15.06
CA ASP A 234 -6.87 -2.53 -15.76
C ASP A 234 -5.67 -2.69 -14.81
N TYR A 235 -4.66 -3.43 -15.24
CA TYR A 235 -3.39 -3.48 -14.53
C TYR A 235 -2.18 -3.46 -15.48
N TYR A 236 -1.06 -2.96 -14.98
CA TYR A 236 0.24 -2.93 -15.63
C TYR A 236 1.21 -3.79 -14.87
N ASN A 237 1.76 -4.81 -15.53
CA ASN A 237 2.85 -5.60 -14.95
C ASN A 237 4.16 -4.82 -15.01
N LEU A 238 4.77 -4.61 -13.85
CA LEU A 238 6.05 -3.94 -13.72
C LEU A 238 7.11 -4.99 -13.33
N THR A 239 8.31 -4.86 -13.89
CA THR A 239 9.41 -5.80 -13.67
C THR A 239 8.93 -7.25 -13.86
N ALA A 240 8.35 -7.54 -15.05
CA ALA A 240 7.81 -8.86 -15.42
C ALA A 240 6.83 -9.45 -14.38
N GLY A 241 5.98 -8.61 -13.79
CA GLY A 241 4.92 -9.02 -12.87
C GLY A 241 5.34 -9.17 -11.40
N VAL A 242 6.60 -8.90 -11.04
CA VAL A 242 7.03 -8.82 -9.62
C VAL A 242 6.19 -7.81 -8.85
N VAL A 243 5.80 -6.73 -9.52
CA VAL A 243 4.87 -5.71 -9.04
C VAL A 243 3.81 -5.48 -10.11
N ALA A 244 2.58 -5.21 -9.70
CA ALA A 244 1.50 -4.76 -10.57
C ALA A 244 0.92 -3.43 -10.08
N LEU A 245 0.61 -2.54 -11.02
CA LEU A 245 -0.19 -1.35 -10.77
C LEU A 245 -1.60 -1.59 -11.32
N HIS A 246 -2.58 -1.72 -10.45
CA HIS A 246 -4.00 -1.75 -10.81
C HIS A 246 -4.57 -0.35 -10.81
N ARG A 247 -5.46 -0.09 -11.73
CA ARG A 247 -6.20 1.18 -11.84
C ARG A 247 -7.67 0.88 -12.11
N GLY A 248 -8.56 1.47 -11.34
CA GLY A 248 -10.01 1.39 -11.53
C GLY A 248 -10.65 2.76 -11.32
N TYR A 249 -11.82 2.97 -11.89
CA TYR A 249 -12.56 4.24 -11.88
C TYR A 249 -13.90 4.06 -11.18
N LYS A 250 -14.44 5.17 -10.65
CA LYS A 250 -15.82 5.29 -10.22
C LYS A 250 -16.55 6.20 -11.20
N PHE A 251 -17.62 5.71 -11.80
CA PHE A 251 -18.51 6.48 -12.68
C PHE A 251 -19.86 6.74 -12.02
#